data_f29988fd2b573de5cb06e1f556d894bd
#
_entry.id   f29988fd2b573de5cb06e1f556d894bd
#
_cell.length_a   1.000
_cell.length_b   1.000
_cell.length_c   1.000
_cell.angle_alpha   90.00
_cell.angle_beta   90.00
_cell.angle_gamma   90.00
#
_symmetry.space_group_name_H-M   'P 1'
#
loop_
_entity.id
_entity.type
_entity.pdbx_description
1 polymer ?
#
loop_
_entity_poly.entity_id
_entity_poly.type
_entity_poly.pdbx_seq_one_letter_code
_entity_poly.pdbx_strand_id
1 'polypeptide(L)'
;FRIVRQLSSRLPVMVTPRWVSTRVQPIAIADVIAYLVGVLDAPETADGTFEIGGPEVLTYREMLCTVGQILTGRKPFIVPVPVLTPRLSAYWVDIVTDVPAGVAYPLIDGMATDVVVTDDRIRSLVPIEQTHFETAVERALEEEQAATDGS
;
A
#
# COMPACT_ATOMS: atom_id res chain seq x y z
N PHE A 1 -4.20 -3.64 -0.71
CA PHE A 1 -4.93 -3.16 0.46
C PHE A 1 -5.53 -4.28 1.31
N ARG A 2 -6.26 -5.25 0.72
CA ARG A 2 -6.93 -6.37 1.44
C ARG A 2 -6.01 -7.15 2.38
N ILE A 3 -4.80 -7.48 1.96
CA ILE A 3 -3.81 -8.21 2.80
C ILE A 3 -3.44 -7.36 4.03
N VAL A 4 -3.09 -6.09 3.82
CA VAL A 4 -2.70 -5.18 4.89
C VAL A 4 -3.83 -5.04 5.91
N ARG A 5 -5.08 -4.86 5.44
CA ARG A 5 -6.26 -4.76 6.29
C ARG A 5 -6.49 -6.01 7.13
N GLN A 6 -6.48 -7.21 6.50
CA GLN A 6 -6.74 -8.47 7.22
C GLN A 6 -5.65 -8.78 8.25
N LEU A 7 -4.39 -8.54 7.93
CA LEU A 7 -3.30 -8.68 8.89
C LEU A 7 -3.48 -7.75 10.09
N SER A 8 -3.78 -6.48 9.84
CA SER A 8 -3.90 -5.47 10.89
C SER A 8 -5.11 -5.68 11.80
N SER A 9 -6.21 -6.26 11.28
CA SER A 9 -7.43 -6.49 12.07
C SER A 9 -7.41 -7.77 12.91
N ARG A 10 -6.67 -8.81 12.47
CA ARG A 10 -6.71 -10.14 13.10
C ARG A 10 -5.61 -10.37 14.16
N LEU A 11 -4.50 -9.63 14.07
CA LEU A 11 -3.32 -9.93 14.88
C LEU A 11 -2.86 -8.71 15.73
N PRO A 12 -2.96 -8.77 17.07
CA PRO A 12 -2.37 -7.75 17.94
C PRO A 12 -0.83 -7.81 17.96
N VAL A 13 -0.26 -8.98 17.62
CA VAL A 13 1.18 -9.19 17.48
C VAL A 13 1.41 -9.85 16.12
N MET A 14 2.16 -9.20 15.25
CA MET A 14 2.50 -9.70 13.92
C MET A 14 3.96 -10.11 13.86
N VAL A 15 4.20 -11.38 13.54
CA VAL A 15 5.54 -11.87 13.17
C VAL A 15 5.68 -11.68 11.66
N THR A 16 6.61 -10.83 11.24
CA THR A 16 6.75 -10.47 9.83
C THR A 16 8.14 -10.78 9.29
N PRO A 17 8.26 -11.10 8.00
CA PRO A 17 9.53 -11.23 7.33
C PRO A 17 10.25 -9.88 7.17
N ARG A 18 11.49 -9.93 6.70
CA ARG A 18 12.33 -8.73 6.48
C ARG A 18 11.74 -7.71 5.52
N TRP A 19 10.92 -8.12 4.54
CA TRP A 19 10.29 -7.20 3.58
C TRP A 19 9.41 -6.13 4.24
N VAL A 20 9.03 -6.31 5.50
CA VAL A 20 8.27 -5.28 6.25
C VAL A 20 9.03 -3.94 6.36
N SER A 21 10.33 -3.96 6.21
CA SER A 21 11.19 -2.76 6.22
C SER A 21 11.44 -2.16 4.83
N THR A 22 10.92 -2.77 3.76
CA THR A 22 11.04 -2.26 2.39
C THR A 22 10.24 -0.98 2.25
N ARG A 23 10.81 -0.01 1.54
CA ARG A 23 10.21 1.31 1.31
C ARG A 23 9.35 1.29 0.06
N VAL A 24 8.19 1.90 0.19
CA VAL A 24 7.23 2.09 -0.90
C VAL A 24 6.68 3.50 -0.84
N GLN A 25 6.15 3.98 -1.95
CA GLN A 25 5.51 5.28 -2.04
C GLN A 25 4.05 5.09 -2.47
N PRO A 26 3.16 4.74 -1.50
CA PRO A 26 1.76 4.45 -1.80
C PRO A 26 1.06 5.70 -2.34
N ILE A 27 0.22 5.51 -3.36
CA ILE A 27 -0.55 6.57 -3.99
C ILE A 27 -2.05 6.25 -3.88
N ALA A 28 -2.87 7.24 -3.58
CA ALA A 28 -4.32 7.10 -3.57
C ALA A 28 -4.86 6.91 -5.00
N ILE A 29 -5.91 6.08 -5.16
CA ILE A 29 -6.50 5.84 -6.48
C ILE A 29 -7.06 7.13 -7.11
N ALA A 30 -7.59 8.05 -6.30
CA ALA A 30 -8.05 9.35 -6.77
C ALA A 30 -6.92 10.18 -7.38
N ASP A 31 -5.72 10.13 -6.78
CA ASP A 31 -4.53 10.84 -7.27
C ASP A 31 -4.01 10.20 -8.58
N VAL A 32 -4.07 8.87 -8.70
CA VAL A 32 -3.76 8.17 -9.97
C VAL A 32 -4.68 8.65 -11.08
N ILE A 33 -6.00 8.72 -10.80
CA ILE A 33 -6.99 9.20 -11.78
C ILE A 33 -6.72 10.67 -12.13
N ALA A 34 -6.42 11.51 -11.13
CA ALA A 34 -6.09 12.92 -11.36
C ALA A 34 -4.86 13.08 -12.26
N TYR A 35 -3.80 12.28 -12.08
CA TYR A 35 -2.66 12.26 -12.99
C TYR A 35 -3.05 11.80 -14.40
N LEU A 36 -3.82 10.71 -14.53
CA LEU A 36 -4.26 10.20 -15.83
C LEU A 36 -5.11 11.22 -16.62
N VAL A 37 -5.95 11.98 -15.93
CA VAL A 37 -6.72 13.06 -16.53
C VAL A 37 -5.83 14.25 -16.85
N GLY A 38 -4.98 14.67 -15.91
CA GLY A 38 -4.15 15.86 -16.07
C GLY A 38 -3.12 15.76 -17.20
N VAL A 39 -2.62 14.55 -17.52
CA VAL A 39 -1.70 14.38 -18.67
C VAL A 39 -2.37 14.64 -20.02
N LEU A 40 -3.69 14.58 -20.11
CA LEU A 40 -4.41 14.90 -21.35
C LEU A 40 -4.33 16.40 -21.66
N ASP A 41 -4.20 17.23 -20.65
CA ASP A 41 -4.11 18.70 -20.76
C ASP A 41 -2.64 19.19 -20.72
N ALA A 42 -1.67 18.29 -20.60
CA ALA A 42 -0.24 18.60 -20.52
C ALA A 42 0.51 17.97 -21.72
N PRO A 43 0.57 18.65 -22.87
CA PRO A 43 1.20 18.12 -24.10
C PRO A 43 2.69 17.80 -23.92
N GLU A 44 3.37 18.38 -22.94
CA GLU A 44 4.76 18.09 -22.57
C GLU A 44 4.95 16.66 -22.05
N THR A 45 3.87 15.98 -21.68
CA THR A 45 3.89 14.58 -21.24
C THR A 45 3.82 13.58 -22.39
N ALA A 46 3.52 14.05 -23.63
CA ALA A 46 3.44 13.19 -24.81
C ALA A 46 4.78 12.47 -25.04
N ASP A 47 4.70 11.18 -25.37
CA ASP A 47 5.86 10.32 -25.65
C ASP A 47 6.85 10.16 -24.48
N GLY A 48 6.48 10.61 -23.26
CA GLY A 48 7.26 10.48 -22.05
C GLY A 48 6.83 9.31 -21.16
N THR A 49 7.78 8.80 -20.37
CA THR A 49 7.48 7.91 -19.23
C THR A 49 7.71 8.68 -17.95
N PHE A 50 6.72 8.66 -17.08
CA PHE A 50 6.74 9.39 -15.82
C PHE A 50 6.42 8.46 -14.66
N GLU A 51 7.13 8.62 -13.55
CA GLU A 51 6.87 7.91 -12.32
C GLU A 51 5.85 8.69 -11.48
N ILE A 52 4.86 7.98 -10.91
CA ILE A 52 3.88 8.57 -9.99
C ILE A 52 3.96 7.87 -8.64
N GLY A 53 3.84 8.63 -7.58
CA GLY A 53 3.80 8.14 -6.19
C GLY A 53 3.10 9.14 -5.30
N GLY A 54 2.63 8.70 -4.16
CA GLY A 54 1.98 9.57 -3.18
C GLY A 54 2.96 10.56 -2.52
N PRO A 55 2.47 11.35 -1.56
CA PRO A 55 3.29 12.39 -0.90
C PRO A 55 4.34 11.80 0.06
N GLU A 56 4.16 10.56 0.51
CA GLU A 56 4.94 9.94 1.58
C GLU A 56 5.67 8.68 1.12
N VAL A 57 6.93 8.54 1.53
CA VAL A 57 7.67 7.28 1.44
C VAL A 57 7.53 6.56 2.77
N LEU A 58 6.91 5.39 2.75
CA LEU A 58 6.62 4.58 3.93
C LEU A 58 7.22 3.19 3.80
N THR A 59 7.51 2.55 4.91
CA THR A 59 7.75 1.11 4.97
C THR A 59 6.42 0.35 5.07
N TYR A 60 6.39 -0.91 4.66
CA TYR A 60 5.22 -1.76 4.91
C TYR A 60 4.86 -1.84 6.40
N ARG A 61 5.87 -1.74 7.28
CA ARG A 61 5.66 -1.68 8.73
C ARG A 61 4.83 -0.46 9.13
N GLU A 62 5.19 0.72 8.63
CA GLU A 62 4.46 1.95 8.91
C GLU A 62 3.04 1.87 8.38
N MET A 63 2.85 1.37 7.17
CA MET A 63 1.52 1.15 6.59
C MET A 63 0.67 0.21 7.45
N LEU A 64 1.23 -0.93 7.89
CA LEU A 64 0.54 -1.87 8.79
C LEU A 64 0.18 -1.23 10.14
N CYS A 65 1.08 -0.42 10.70
CA CYS A 65 0.81 0.31 11.94
C CYS A 65 -0.31 1.34 11.78
N THR A 66 -0.30 2.12 10.69
CA THR A 66 -1.34 3.12 10.40
C THR A 66 -2.70 2.46 10.21
N VAL A 67 -2.78 1.42 9.36
CA VAL A 67 -4.04 0.69 9.15
C VAL A 67 -4.53 0.02 10.43
N GLY A 68 -3.63 -0.58 11.21
CA GLY A 68 -3.98 -1.18 12.50
C GLY A 68 -4.53 -0.16 13.50
N GLN A 69 -3.92 1.02 13.56
CA GLN A 69 -4.37 2.12 14.40
C GLN A 69 -5.78 2.60 14.01
N ILE A 70 -6.05 2.76 12.72
CA ILE A 70 -7.35 3.19 12.21
C ILE A 70 -8.43 2.13 12.52
N LEU A 71 -8.14 0.85 12.28
CA LEU A 71 -9.11 -0.25 12.41
C LEU A 71 -9.41 -0.62 13.87
N THR A 72 -8.41 -0.56 14.76
CA THR A 72 -8.49 -1.13 16.12
C THR A 72 -8.25 -0.12 17.22
N GLY A 73 -7.90 1.11 16.88
CA GLY A 73 -7.48 2.14 17.84
C GLY A 73 -6.10 1.88 18.47
N ARG A 74 -5.37 0.85 18.01
CA ARG A 74 -4.06 0.46 18.56
C ARG A 74 -3.07 0.12 17.45
N LYS A 75 -1.81 0.51 17.63
CA LYS A 75 -0.73 0.08 16.75
C LYS A 75 -0.38 -1.38 17.02
N PRO A 76 -0.38 -2.25 16.01
CA PRO A 76 0.03 -3.64 16.19
C PRO A 76 1.52 -3.72 16.56
N PHE A 77 1.88 -4.68 17.39
CA PHE A 77 3.29 -4.95 17.71
C PHE A 77 3.89 -5.83 16.61
N ILE A 78 4.83 -5.28 15.83
CA ILE A 78 5.45 -5.97 14.69
C ILE A 78 6.85 -6.45 15.06
N VAL A 79 7.06 -7.77 15.01
CA VAL A 79 8.35 -8.43 15.26
C VAL A 79 8.91 -8.92 13.93
N PRO A 80 9.93 -8.29 13.38
CA PRO A 80 10.59 -8.79 12.18
C PRO A 80 11.44 -10.01 12.52
N VAL A 81 11.28 -11.11 11.78
CA VAL A 81 12.09 -12.32 11.94
C VAL A 81 12.97 -12.54 10.70
N PRO A 82 14.28 -12.84 10.89
CA PRO A 82 15.22 -12.91 9.78
C PRO A 82 15.11 -14.16 8.91
N VAL A 83 14.34 -15.17 9.33
CA VAL A 83 14.41 -16.55 8.80
C VAL A 83 13.24 -16.96 7.91
N LEU A 84 12.24 -16.08 7.68
CA LEU A 84 11.13 -16.44 6.81
C LEU A 84 11.53 -16.30 5.33
N THR A 85 11.60 -17.43 4.64
CA THR A 85 11.74 -17.45 3.18
C THR A 85 10.47 -16.89 2.53
N PRO A 86 10.52 -16.38 1.28
CA PRO A 86 9.33 -15.91 0.57
C PRO A 86 8.20 -16.96 0.53
N ARG A 87 8.55 -18.25 0.39
CA ARG A 87 7.58 -19.36 0.42
C ARG A 87 6.87 -19.49 1.78
N LEU A 88 7.64 -19.43 2.87
CA LEU A 88 7.07 -19.54 4.22
C LEU A 88 6.20 -18.32 4.56
N SER A 89 6.59 -17.14 4.06
CA SER A 89 5.79 -15.91 4.17
C SER A 89 4.46 -16.02 3.43
N ALA A 90 4.44 -16.62 2.23
CA ALA A 90 3.21 -16.83 1.47
C ALA A 90 2.25 -17.81 2.18
N TYR A 91 2.76 -18.90 2.74
CA TYR A 91 1.96 -19.83 3.55
C TYR A 91 1.40 -19.16 4.81
N TRP A 92 2.19 -18.32 5.46
CA TRP A 92 1.72 -17.58 6.63
C TRP A 92 0.59 -16.59 6.26
N VAL A 93 0.72 -15.88 5.14
CA VAL A 93 -0.33 -15.00 4.63
C VAL A 93 -1.60 -15.79 4.28
N ASP A 94 -1.48 -16.96 3.65
CA ASP A 94 -2.61 -17.85 3.32
C ASP A 94 -3.37 -18.31 4.57
N ILE A 95 -2.66 -18.58 5.68
CA ILE A 95 -3.28 -18.98 6.95
C ILE A 95 -3.99 -17.80 7.66
N VAL A 96 -3.44 -16.60 7.55
CA VAL A 96 -3.91 -15.42 8.30
C VAL A 96 -4.91 -14.59 7.50
N THR A 97 -4.89 -14.68 6.18
CA THR A 97 -5.76 -13.95 5.27
C THR A 97 -6.49 -14.92 4.33
N ASP A 98 -7.56 -14.45 3.70
CA ASP A 98 -8.31 -15.21 2.71
C ASP A 98 -7.70 -15.13 1.29
N VAL A 99 -6.38 -14.79 1.20
CA VAL A 99 -5.66 -14.67 -0.08
C VAL A 99 -4.86 -15.95 -0.33
N PRO A 100 -5.16 -16.71 -1.41
CA PRO A 100 -4.46 -17.96 -1.73
C PRO A 100 -2.95 -17.76 -1.89
N ALA A 101 -2.15 -18.69 -1.36
CA ALA A 101 -0.67 -18.64 -1.40
C ALA A 101 -0.11 -18.46 -2.82
N GLY A 102 -0.78 -19.03 -3.83
CA GLY A 102 -0.40 -18.90 -5.24
C GLY A 102 -0.46 -17.45 -5.77
N VAL A 103 -1.35 -16.62 -5.20
CA VAL A 103 -1.43 -15.17 -5.51
C VAL A 103 -0.51 -14.37 -4.60
N ALA A 104 -0.40 -14.77 -3.34
CA ALA A 104 0.41 -14.07 -2.35
C ALA A 104 1.92 -14.15 -2.64
N TYR A 105 2.41 -15.29 -3.16
CA TYR A 105 3.84 -15.51 -3.39
C TYR A 105 4.49 -14.49 -4.34
N PRO A 106 3.99 -14.25 -5.57
CA PRO A 106 4.58 -13.24 -6.47
C PRO A 106 4.51 -11.82 -5.88
N LEU A 107 3.45 -11.51 -5.14
CA LEU A 107 3.30 -10.20 -4.50
C LEU A 107 4.35 -10.00 -3.40
N ILE A 108 4.56 -11.00 -2.53
CA ILE A 108 5.54 -10.94 -1.44
C ILE A 108 6.97 -10.87 -1.99
N ASP A 109 7.27 -11.58 -3.06
CA ASP A 109 8.59 -11.52 -3.70
C ASP A 109 8.86 -10.11 -4.24
N GLY A 110 7.86 -9.49 -4.88
CA GLY A 110 7.94 -8.09 -5.31
C GLY A 110 8.08 -7.08 -4.15
N MET A 111 7.56 -7.40 -2.96
CA MET A 111 7.67 -6.55 -1.77
C MET A 111 9.10 -6.50 -1.18
N ALA A 112 10.03 -7.32 -1.64
CA ALA A 112 11.42 -7.31 -1.17
C ALA A 112 12.25 -6.16 -1.76
N THR A 113 11.73 -5.46 -2.77
CA THR A 113 12.42 -4.37 -3.48
C THR A 113 11.78 -3.03 -3.16
N ASP A 114 12.59 -2.01 -2.88
CA ASP A 114 12.10 -0.64 -2.69
C ASP A 114 11.41 -0.14 -3.97
N VAL A 115 10.22 0.42 -3.81
CA VAL A 115 9.43 1.03 -4.88
C VAL A 115 9.13 2.47 -4.50
N VAL A 116 10.07 3.34 -4.86
CA VAL A 116 10.04 4.77 -4.54
C VAL A 116 10.29 5.55 -5.83
N VAL A 117 9.54 6.63 -6.04
CA VAL A 117 9.72 7.54 -7.17
C VAL A 117 11.14 8.13 -7.15
N THR A 118 11.81 8.04 -8.29
CA THR A 118 13.14 8.60 -8.53
C THR A 118 13.10 9.79 -9.48
N ASP A 119 12.00 9.93 -10.24
CA ASP A 119 11.74 11.02 -11.17
C ASP A 119 10.39 11.67 -10.83
N ASP A 120 10.43 12.85 -10.26
CA ASP A 120 9.25 13.61 -9.81
C ASP A 120 8.78 14.70 -10.79
N ARG A 121 9.31 14.75 -12.02
CA ARG A 121 8.99 15.76 -13.03
C ARG A 121 7.50 15.90 -13.28
N ILE A 122 6.75 14.80 -13.15
CA ILE A 122 5.30 14.81 -13.36
C ILE A 122 4.58 15.78 -12.42
N ARG A 123 5.07 15.98 -11.20
CA ARG A 123 4.47 16.90 -10.21
C ARG A 123 4.47 18.35 -10.68
N SER A 124 5.47 18.72 -11.49
CA SER A 124 5.56 20.08 -12.06
C SER A 124 4.68 20.24 -13.30
N LEU A 125 4.51 19.17 -14.07
CA LEU A 125 3.73 19.17 -15.32
C LEU A 125 2.22 19.03 -15.04
N VAL A 126 1.89 18.21 -14.04
CA VAL A 126 0.51 17.96 -13.60
C VAL A 126 0.43 18.18 -12.08
N PRO A 127 0.33 19.44 -11.65
CA PRO A 127 0.25 19.75 -10.21
C PRO A 127 -1.12 19.32 -9.65
N ILE A 128 -1.10 18.34 -8.75
CA ILE A 128 -2.27 17.88 -8.01
C ILE A 128 -2.02 17.97 -6.51
N GLU A 129 -3.06 18.17 -5.73
CA GLU A 129 -3.00 18.01 -4.28
C GLU A 129 -3.06 16.52 -3.93
N GLN A 130 -1.94 15.97 -3.51
CA GLN A 130 -1.83 14.54 -3.23
C GLN A 130 -2.43 14.17 -1.88
N THR A 131 -3.10 13.03 -1.84
CA THR A 131 -3.75 12.49 -0.65
C THR A 131 -2.75 11.74 0.22
N HIS A 132 -2.65 12.09 1.50
CA HIS A 132 -1.85 11.36 2.48
C HIS A 132 -2.36 9.94 2.69
N PHE A 133 -1.44 9.01 3.02
CA PHE A 133 -1.74 7.59 3.15
C PHE A 133 -2.85 7.32 4.17
N GLU A 134 -2.81 7.98 5.34
CA GLU A 134 -3.83 7.83 6.38
C GLU A 134 -5.22 8.19 5.86
N THR A 135 -5.35 9.36 5.24
CA THR A 135 -6.62 9.83 4.63
C THR A 135 -7.11 8.89 3.52
N ALA A 136 -6.18 8.37 2.69
CA ALA A 136 -6.55 7.43 1.65
C ALA A 136 -7.10 6.11 2.23
N VAL A 137 -6.55 5.64 3.35
CA VAL A 137 -7.02 4.46 4.07
C VAL A 137 -8.41 4.71 4.67
N GLU A 138 -8.61 5.83 5.34
CA GLU A 138 -9.90 6.20 5.92
C GLU A 138 -11.01 6.24 4.87
N ARG A 139 -10.79 6.93 3.76
CA ARG A 139 -11.74 6.96 2.63
C ARG A 139 -12.06 5.58 2.06
N ALA A 140 -11.03 4.73 1.87
CA ALA A 140 -11.23 3.38 1.37
C ALA A 140 -12.06 2.50 2.32
N LEU A 141 -11.95 2.70 3.62
CA LEU A 141 -12.76 2.00 4.62
C LEU A 141 -14.21 2.51 4.65
N GLU A 142 -14.42 3.81 4.53
CA GLU A 142 -15.75 4.41 4.43
C GLU A 142 -16.51 3.92 3.19
N GLU A 143 -15.84 3.88 2.03
CA GLU A 143 -16.40 3.36 0.78
C GLU A 143 -16.79 1.88 0.90
N GLU A 144 -15.97 1.08 1.55
CA GLU A 144 -16.23 -0.36 1.77
C GLU A 144 -17.44 -0.58 2.70
N GLN A 145 -17.57 0.24 3.75
CA GLN A 145 -18.72 0.20 4.65
C GLN A 145 -20.00 0.59 3.91
N ALA A 146 -19.98 1.69 3.17
CA ALA A 146 -21.12 2.14 2.38
C ALA A 146 -21.60 1.11 1.35
N ALA A 147 -20.65 0.40 0.71
CA ALA A 147 -20.97 -0.68 -0.24
C ALA A 147 -21.59 -1.91 0.43
N THR A 148 -21.24 -2.16 1.70
CA THR A 148 -21.78 -3.30 2.48
C THR A 148 -23.18 -3.01 3.01
N ASP A 149 -23.44 -1.76 3.43
CA ASP A 149 -24.73 -1.34 3.98
C ASP A 149 -25.81 -1.14 2.89
N GLY A 150 -25.40 -1.02 1.63
CA GLY A 150 -26.31 -0.84 0.47
C GLY A 150 -26.68 -2.16 -0.26
N SER A 151 -26.22 -3.32 0.22
CA SER A 151 -26.51 -4.65 -0.35
C SER A 151 -27.42 -5.46 0.53
#